data_9c7f0b0a4ecf0764b19b1844522c0ce9
#
_entry.id   9c7f0b0a4ecf0764b19b1844522c0ce9
#
_cell.length_a   1.000
_cell.length_b   1.000
_cell.length_c   1.000
_cell.angle_alpha   90.00
_cell.angle_beta   90.00
_cell.angle_gamma   90.00
#
_symmetry.space_group_name_H-M   'P 1'
#
loop_
_entity.id
_entity.type
_entity.pdbx_description
1 polymer ?
#
loop_
_entity_poly.entity_id
_entity_poly.type
_entity_poly.pdbx_seq_one_letter_code
_entity_poly.pdbx_strand_id
1 'polypeptide(L)'
;MVDKLAHRLLALFAVADAMTDDLAGGAAFWYHLGDVVYFFGQDQYYFEQFYDPYRNYNAPIFAIPGNHDGVIFTGETAKSLSAFVSNFVTPTPTLNPDRQGAVRTTMDQPGVYFTLNAPFVKFIGLYSNTGEGGTQGMISGPKVGTAQLDFLKEQLTAAKNERANNEWRALVLATHHPPFTGSPFHIPSPDMLQQIDQICAQVGIWPDIHLSGHSHLYERYTRTVQGKQIPYVVAGVAGYYGLAGLKPGRKAPPITTPASGTDAAGNPLSIEVFNDTHFGFVRMTVSASALTGVFVTVDPASGKTGIGDSFTLNFKSNTIAPGATGSAKKAAAQSKATKSKATKSTPGKSAKKAPSKSKTKSPAAKKAAASRRR
;
A
#
# COMPACT_ATOMS: atom_id res chain seq x y z
N MET A 1 26.72 -12.79 9.52
CA MET A 1 25.24 -12.92 9.57
C MET A 1 24.59 -11.67 10.15
N VAL A 2 25.12 -11.12 11.25
CA VAL A 2 24.61 -9.89 11.93
C VAL A 2 24.55 -8.66 11.00
N ASP A 3 25.60 -8.42 10.18
CA ASP A 3 25.64 -7.26 9.27
C ASP A 3 24.53 -7.26 8.21
N LYS A 4 24.11 -8.42 7.71
CA LYS A 4 23.06 -8.49 6.69
C LYS A 4 21.66 -8.21 7.26
N LEU A 5 21.40 -8.62 8.49
CA LEU A 5 20.13 -8.35 9.18
C LEU A 5 20.04 -6.85 9.53
N ALA A 6 21.10 -6.28 10.09
CA ALA A 6 21.16 -4.86 10.40
C ALA A 6 20.93 -3.98 9.16
N HIS A 7 21.51 -4.35 8.01
CA HIS A 7 21.33 -3.60 6.76
C HIS A 7 19.88 -3.68 6.21
N ARG A 8 19.22 -4.84 6.37
CA ARG A 8 17.81 -5.03 5.97
C ARG A 8 16.87 -4.19 6.83
N LEU A 9 17.06 -4.23 8.15
CA LEU A 9 16.28 -3.42 9.08
C LEU A 9 16.48 -1.93 8.82
N LEU A 10 17.70 -1.47 8.53
CA LEU A 10 17.98 -0.08 8.21
C LEU A 10 17.14 0.43 7.03
N ALA A 11 17.04 -0.34 5.95
CA ALA A 11 16.25 0.05 4.79
C ALA A 11 14.73 0.06 5.10
N LEU A 12 14.24 -0.95 5.84
CA LEU A 12 12.85 -1.03 6.26
C LEU A 12 12.46 0.18 7.14
N PHE A 13 13.27 0.50 8.15
CA PHE A 13 13.01 1.65 9.02
C PHE A 13 13.06 2.98 8.26
N ALA A 14 14.05 3.17 7.37
CA ALA A 14 14.15 4.39 6.58
C ALA A 14 12.92 4.60 5.67
N VAL A 15 12.39 3.52 5.07
CA VAL A 15 11.16 3.58 4.27
C VAL A 15 9.96 3.88 5.17
N ALA A 16 9.83 3.24 6.32
CA ALA A 16 8.73 3.45 7.26
C ALA A 16 8.71 4.89 7.82
N ASP A 17 9.88 5.45 8.15
CA ASP A 17 10.02 6.84 8.59
C ASP A 17 9.62 7.80 7.46
N ALA A 18 10.09 7.58 6.23
CA ALA A 18 9.71 8.40 5.07
C ALA A 18 8.21 8.33 4.76
N MET A 19 7.58 7.16 4.94
CA MET A 19 6.11 7.00 4.84
C MET A 19 5.39 7.76 5.94
N THR A 20 5.94 7.76 7.17
CA THR A 20 5.39 8.50 8.31
C THR A 20 5.44 10.01 8.05
N ASP A 21 6.56 10.51 7.52
CA ASP A 21 6.69 11.92 7.14
C ASP A 21 5.70 12.29 6.02
N ASP A 22 5.41 11.36 5.12
CA ASP A 22 4.46 11.54 4.03
C ASP A 22 3.00 11.66 4.50
N LEU A 23 2.64 11.15 5.70
CA LEU A 23 1.32 11.34 6.30
C LEU A 23 0.97 12.82 6.48
N ALA A 24 1.95 13.71 6.69
CA ALA A 24 1.75 15.15 6.73
C ALA A 24 1.18 15.70 5.41
N GLY A 25 1.35 14.99 4.30
CA GLY A 25 0.74 15.27 2.99
C GLY A 25 -0.72 14.84 2.87
N GLY A 26 -1.31 14.20 3.91
CA GLY A 26 -2.72 13.80 3.96
C GLY A 26 -3.00 12.38 3.47
N ALA A 27 -2.04 11.46 3.53
CA ALA A 27 -2.28 10.06 3.21
C ALA A 27 -3.34 9.48 4.17
N ALA A 28 -4.38 8.84 3.60
CA ALA A 28 -5.52 8.33 4.37
C ALA A 28 -5.26 6.94 4.98
N PHE A 29 -4.48 6.11 4.30
CA PHE A 29 -4.12 4.75 4.74
C PHE A 29 -2.93 4.23 3.94
N TRP A 30 -2.35 3.15 4.41
CA TRP A 30 -1.38 2.33 3.66
C TRP A 30 -1.99 0.98 3.29
N TYR A 31 -1.72 0.53 2.06
CA TYR A 31 -2.09 -0.79 1.57
C TYR A 31 -0.83 -1.61 1.32
N HIS A 32 -0.59 -2.63 2.15
CA HIS A 32 0.58 -3.53 2.08
C HIS A 32 0.32 -4.66 1.08
N LEU A 33 1.24 -4.88 0.16
CA LEU A 33 1.09 -5.82 -0.96
C LEU A 33 1.62 -7.24 -0.65
N GLY A 34 1.72 -7.62 0.63
CA GLY A 34 2.11 -8.96 1.07
C GLY A 34 3.58 -9.11 1.43
N ASP A 35 3.95 -10.31 1.90
CA ASP A 35 5.23 -10.62 2.52
C ASP A 35 5.51 -9.69 3.71
N VAL A 36 4.54 -9.67 4.64
CA VAL A 36 4.63 -8.84 5.84
C VAL A 36 5.77 -9.31 6.73
N VAL A 37 5.94 -10.64 6.83
CA VAL A 37 6.97 -11.26 7.68
C VAL A 37 7.73 -12.37 6.94
N TYR A 38 9.03 -12.29 6.94
CA TYR A 38 9.95 -13.30 6.39
C TYR A 38 10.53 -14.21 7.50
N PHE A 39 10.83 -15.53 7.23
CA PHE A 39 10.70 -16.14 5.89
C PHE A 39 9.43 -16.98 5.76
N PHE A 40 8.73 -17.28 6.86
CA PHE A 40 7.61 -18.22 6.92
C PHE A 40 6.40 -17.62 7.62
N GLY A 41 6.27 -16.28 7.63
CA GLY A 41 5.15 -15.58 8.24
C GLY A 41 4.97 -15.84 9.74
N GLN A 42 6.06 -16.13 10.47
CA GLN A 42 6.01 -16.55 11.88
C GLN A 42 5.67 -15.36 12.80
N ASP A 43 4.81 -15.60 13.79
CA ASP A 43 4.30 -14.63 14.77
C ASP A 43 5.43 -13.88 15.51
N GLN A 44 6.47 -14.61 15.93
CA GLN A 44 7.60 -14.08 16.69
C GLN A 44 8.38 -12.95 16.00
N TYR A 45 8.26 -12.81 14.65
CA TYR A 45 8.96 -11.80 13.87
C TYR A 45 8.08 -10.58 13.51
N TYR A 46 6.80 -10.58 13.91
CA TYR A 46 5.90 -9.45 13.65
C TYR A 46 6.36 -8.17 14.32
N PHE A 47 6.95 -8.25 15.53
CA PHE A 47 7.46 -7.07 16.20
C PHE A 47 8.54 -6.38 15.35
N GLU A 48 9.61 -7.08 15.02
CA GLU A 48 10.77 -6.48 14.35
C GLU A 48 10.56 -6.13 12.89
N GLN A 49 9.60 -6.81 12.20
CA GLN A 49 9.38 -6.63 10.76
C GLN A 49 8.13 -5.79 10.44
N PHE A 50 7.23 -5.61 11.38
CA PHE A 50 6.02 -4.87 11.18
C PHE A 50 5.73 -3.83 12.29
N TYR A 51 5.57 -4.25 13.55
CA TYR A 51 5.12 -3.33 14.59
C TYR A 51 6.14 -2.25 14.92
N ASP A 52 7.40 -2.59 15.08
CA ASP A 52 8.45 -1.63 15.43
C ASP A 52 8.81 -0.66 14.30
N PRO A 53 9.03 -1.11 13.04
CA PRO A 53 9.27 -0.17 11.93
C PRO A 53 8.14 0.84 11.74
N TYR A 54 6.88 0.40 11.83
CA TYR A 54 5.71 1.25 11.59
C TYR A 54 5.06 1.80 12.87
N ARG A 55 5.78 1.81 14.01
CA ARG A 55 5.26 2.30 15.30
C ARG A 55 4.77 3.74 15.29
N ASN A 56 5.34 4.58 14.44
CA ASN A 56 5.00 5.99 14.29
C ASN A 56 4.00 6.27 13.14
N TYR A 57 3.63 5.26 12.35
CA TYR A 57 2.69 5.41 11.25
C TYR A 57 1.26 5.41 11.76
N ASN A 58 0.67 6.58 11.99
CA ASN A 58 -0.62 6.75 12.68
C ASN A 58 -1.87 6.66 11.78
N ALA A 59 -1.76 6.18 10.55
CA ALA A 59 -2.91 5.90 9.70
C ALA A 59 -3.26 4.40 9.69
N PRO A 60 -4.47 4.02 9.24
CA PRO A 60 -4.82 2.61 9.03
C PRO A 60 -3.87 1.91 8.07
N ILE A 61 -3.59 0.64 8.34
CA ILE A 61 -2.81 -0.25 7.47
C ILE A 61 -3.70 -1.42 7.09
N PHE A 62 -3.89 -1.63 5.79
CA PHE A 62 -4.54 -2.80 5.23
C PHE A 62 -3.51 -3.65 4.50
N ALA A 63 -3.70 -4.95 4.42
CA ALA A 63 -2.75 -5.85 3.77
C ALA A 63 -3.44 -7.00 3.04
N ILE A 64 -2.85 -7.46 1.95
CA ILE A 64 -3.04 -8.82 1.45
C ILE A 64 -1.81 -9.64 1.85
N PRO A 65 -1.93 -10.95 2.14
CA PRO A 65 -0.77 -11.77 2.43
C PRO A 65 0.03 -12.08 1.15
N GLY A 66 1.35 -12.25 1.31
CA GLY A 66 2.22 -12.78 0.29
C GLY A 66 2.48 -14.28 0.47
N ASN A 67 3.38 -14.82 -0.34
CA ASN A 67 3.73 -16.24 -0.25
C ASN A 67 4.52 -16.55 1.03
N HIS A 68 5.35 -15.63 1.53
CA HIS A 68 6.08 -15.82 2.78
C HIS A 68 5.14 -15.85 4.00
N ASP A 69 4.05 -15.10 3.99
CA ASP A 69 3.02 -15.14 5.04
C ASP A 69 2.25 -16.47 5.05
N GLY A 70 2.17 -17.16 3.90
CA GLY A 70 1.42 -18.39 3.72
C GLY A 70 2.25 -19.69 3.73
N VAL A 71 3.58 -19.61 3.80
CA VAL A 71 4.46 -20.81 3.82
C VAL A 71 4.37 -21.50 5.16
N ILE A 72 4.27 -22.84 5.11
CA ILE A 72 4.43 -23.71 6.27
C ILE A 72 5.66 -24.59 6.01
N PHE A 73 6.65 -24.57 6.89
CA PHE A 73 7.81 -25.45 6.72
C PHE A 73 7.65 -26.78 7.45
N THR A 74 8.43 -27.74 7.05
CA THR A 74 8.33 -29.14 7.55
C THR A 74 8.45 -29.19 9.08
N GLY A 75 7.47 -29.82 9.72
CA GLY A 75 7.40 -29.96 11.18
C GLY A 75 6.61 -28.87 11.89
N GLU A 76 6.15 -27.82 11.19
CA GLU A 76 5.29 -26.81 11.73
C GLU A 76 3.85 -27.34 11.89
N THR A 77 3.22 -27.03 13.01
CA THR A 77 1.83 -27.41 13.30
C THR A 77 0.82 -26.27 13.08
N ALA A 78 1.33 -25.06 12.89
CA ALA A 78 0.48 -23.90 12.61
C ALA A 78 -0.22 -24.03 11.26
N LYS A 79 -1.42 -23.50 11.16
CA LYS A 79 -2.12 -23.39 9.87
C LYS A 79 -1.47 -22.28 9.03
N SER A 80 -1.49 -22.46 7.71
CA SER A 80 -1.10 -21.40 6.77
C SER A 80 -1.81 -20.09 7.11
N LEU A 81 -1.10 -18.98 7.03
CA LEU A 81 -1.59 -17.63 7.34
C LEU A 81 -2.01 -17.39 8.80
N SER A 82 -1.73 -18.31 9.76
CA SER A 82 -2.23 -18.15 11.13
C SER A 82 -1.80 -16.84 11.78
N ALA A 83 -0.52 -16.48 11.66
CA ALA A 83 0.01 -15.24 12.21
C ALA A 83 -0.52 -14.00 11.44
N PHE A 84 -0.64 -14.08 10.12
CA PHE A 84 -1.27 -13.01 9.34
C PHE A 84 -2.72 -12.76 9.81
N VAL A 85 -3.52 -13.81 9.95
CA VAL A 85 -4.91 -13.73 10.40
C VAL A 85 -4.99 -13.15 11.82
N SER A 86 -4.12 -13.57 12.75
CA SER A 86 -4.12 -13.06 14.12
C SER A 86 -3.71 -11.59 14.24
N ASN A 87 -3.01 -11.04 13.24
CA ASN A 87 -2.54 -9.67 13.24
C ASN A 87 -3.38 -8.73 12.36
N PHE A 88 -4.01 -9.23 11.29
CA PHE A 88 -4.73 -8.40 10.32
C PHE A 88 -6.24 -8.67 10.25
N VAL A 89 -6.71 -9.85 10.62
CA VAL A 89 -8.12 -10.27 10.43
C VAL A 89 -8.76 -10.51 11.79
N THR A 90 -8.78 -9.48 12.63
CA THR A 90 -9.42 -9.56 13.95
C THR A 90 -10.75 -8.82 13.94
N PRO A 91 -11.85 -9.41 14.51
CA PRO A 91 -13.17 -8.76 14.49
C PRO A 91 -13.21 -7.48 15.32
N THR A 92 -12.24 -7.29 16.20
CA THR A 92 -12.05 -6.08 17.02
C THR A 92 -10.55 -5.87 17.19
N PRO A 93 -10.03 -4.66 16.97
CA PRO A 93 -8.63 -4.34 17.21
C PRO A 93 -8.22 -4.67 18.65
N THR A 94 -7.19 -5.49 18.80
CA THR A 94 -6.69 -5.97 20.11
C THR A 94 -5.18 -5.76 20.22
N LEU A 95 -4.68 -5.83 21.45
CA LEU A 95 -3.25 -5.81 21.72
C LEU A 95 -2.71 -7.25 21.63
N ASN A 96 -2.38 -7.70 20.42
CA ASN A 96 -1.81 -9.03 20.18
C ASN A 96 -0.42 -9.16 20.86
N PRO A 97 -0.08 -10.31 21.48
CA PRO A 97 1.25 -10.59 22.02
C PRO A 97 2.40 -10.37 21.03
N ASP A 98 2.19 -10.63 19.74
CA ASP A 98 3.19 -10.51 18.67
C ASP A 98 3.76 -9.10 18.53
N ARG A 99 3.04 -8.06 19.04
CA ARG A 99 3.49 -6.66 19.07
C ARG A 99 4.58 -6.36 20.10
N GLN A 100 4.87 -7.26 21.02
CA GLN A 100 5.92 -7.15 22.07
C GLN A 100 5.96 -5.78 22.78
N GLY A 101 4.79 -5.20 23.10
CA GLY A 101 4.68 -3.90 23.79
C GLY A 101 4.50 -2.68 22.90
N ALA A 102 4.57 -2.78 21.56
CA ALA A 102 4.18 -1.68 20.68
C ALA A 102 2.73 -1.25 20.93
N VAL A 103 2.43 0.04 20.74
CA VAL A 103 1.10 0.59 21.04
C VAL A 103 0.04 0.27 19.97
N ARG A 104 0.48 -0.10 18.75
CA ARG A 104 -0.44 -0.44 17.67
C ARG A 104 -1.24 -1.70 17.99
N THR A 105 -2.56 -1.64 17.82
CA THR A 105 -3.45 -2.80 17.86
C THR A 105 -3.35 -3.61 16.58
N THR A 106 -3.94 -4.81 16.57
CA THR A 106 -4.21 -5.56 15.35
C THR A 106 -5.13 -4.77 14.42
N MET A 107 -5.09 -5.10 13.14
CA MET A 107 -6.00 -4.57 12.14
C MET A 107 -7.29 -5.42 12.09
N ASP A 108 -8.39 -4.81 11.64
CA ASP A 108 -9.74 -5.40 11.62
C ASP A 108 -10.29 -5.61 10.20
N GLN A 109 -9.40 -5.84 9.23
CA GLN A 109 -9.84 -6.14 7.87
C GLN A 109 -10.63 -7.45 7.80
N PRO A 110 -11.58 -7.59 6.86
CA PRO A 110 -12.57 -8.68 6.89
C PRO A 110 -12.02 -10.04 6.49
N GLY A 111 -10.83 -10.13 5.90
CA GLY A 111 -10.24 -11.39 5.47
C GLY A 111 -8.88 -11.23 4.82
N VAL A 112 -8.34 -12.34 4.30
CA VAL A 112 -7.06 -12.37 3.57
C VAL A 112 -7.22 -11.91 2.11
N TYR A 113 -8.45 -11.89 1.61
CA TYR A 113 -8.87 -11.19 0.40
C TYR A 113 -10.16 -10.43 0.70
N PHE A 114 -10.25 -9.20 0.24
CA PHE A 114 -11.38 -8.31 0.60
C PHE A 114 -11.47 -7.11 -0.33
N THR A 115 -12.59 -6.38 -0.20
CA THR A 115 -12.77 -5.08 -0.85
C THR A 115 -12.70 -3.97 0.20
N LEU A 116 -11.87 -2.96 -0.08
CA LEU A 116 -11.81 -1.71 0.68
C LEU A 116 -12.44 -0.59 -0.16
N ASN A 117 -13.50 0.02 0.34
CA ASN A 117 -14.17 1.16 -0.28
C ASN A 117 -13.74 2.46 0.41
N ALA A 118 -13.19 3.39 -0.36
CA ALA A 118 -12.94 4.77 0.06
C ALA A 118 -13.67 5.73 -0.90
N PRO A 119 -13.77 7.03 -0.59
CA PRO A 119 -14.61 7.95 -1.37
C PRO A 119 -14.37 7.94 -2.88
N PHE A 120 -13.10 7.85 -3.32
CA PHE A 120 -12.72 7.90 -4.73
C PHE A 120 -12.13 6.60 -5.26
N VAL A 121 -11.99 5.56 -4.44
CA VAL A 121 -11.31 4.34 -4.81
C VAL A 121 -11.97 3.11 -4.20
N LYS A 122 -12.06 2.04 -5.01
CA LYS A 122 -12.40 0.68 -4.59
C LYS A 122 -11.17 -0.19 -4.81
N PHE A 123 -10.60 -0.73 -3.71
CA PHE A 123 -9.57 -1.75 -3.78
C PHE A 123 -10.23 -3.13 -3.74
N ILE A 124 -9.86 -4.00 -4.66
CA ILE A 124 -10.14 -5.44 -4.60
C ILE A 124 -8.78 -6.12 -4.37
N GLY A 125 -8.52 -6.55 -3.14
CA GLY A 125 -7.33 -7.31 -2.78
C GLY A 125 -7.58 -8.81 -2.88
N LEU A 126 -6.68 -9.52 -3.54
CA LEU A 126 -6.73 -10.98 -3.72
C LEU A 126 -5.50 -11.63 -3.08
N TYR A 127 -5.69 -12.76 -2.46
CA TYR A 127 -4.61 -13.61 -1.99
C TYR A 127 -4.06 -14.45 -3.14
N SER A 128 -2.83 -14.22 -3.52
CA SER A 128 -2.11 -15.05 -4.49
C SER A 128 -0.98 -15.83 -3.82
N ASN A 129 -0.80 -17.10 -4.18
CA ASN A 129 0.29 -17.93 -3.67
C ASN A 129 0.77 -18.92 -4.75
N THR A 130 2.00 -19.42 -4.56
CA THR A 130 2.66 -20.42 -5.43
C THR A 130 2.24 -21.85 -5.12
N GLY A 131 1.25 -22.05 -4.28
CA GLY A 131 0.81 -23.36 -3.75
C GLY A 131 0.28 -24.36 -4.77
N GLU A 132 0.07 -23.99 -6.03
CA GLU A 132 -0.64 -24.79 -7.03
C GLU A 132 0.26 -25.55 -8.02
N GLY A 133 1.47 -25.88 -7.57
CA GLY A 133 2.37 -26.74 -8.35
C GLY A 133 3.32 -26.01 -9.30
N GLY A 134 3.38 -24.71 -9.21
CA GLY A 134 4.26 -23.83 -10.00
C GLY A 134 5.08 -22.89 -9.14
N THR A 135 5.87 -22.06 -9.80
CA THR A 135 6.65 -20.96 -9.19
C THR A 135 5.97 -19.60 -9.41
N GLN A 136 4.88 -19.52 -10.16
CA GLN A 136 4.06 -18.35 -10.36
C GLN A 136 2.92 -18.27 -9.32
N GLY A 137 2.44 -17.06 -9.05
CA GLY A 137 1.29 -16.86 -8.19
C GLY A 137 -0.03 -17.25 -8.86
N MET A 138 -0.95 -17.80 -8.07
CA MET A 138 -2.29 -18.17 -8.51
C MET A 138 -3.30 -17.65 -7.47
N ILE A 139 -4.51 -17.32 -7.92
CA ILE A 139 -5.64 -16.92 -7.04
C ILE A 139 -6.70 -18.03 -6.93
N SER A 140 -6.53 -19.11 -7.67
CA SER A 140 -7.36 -20.30 -7.57
C SER A 140 -6.59 -21.56 -7.90
N GLY A 141 -7.07 -22.71 -7.41
CA GLY A 141 -6.47 -24.03 -7.64
C GLY A 141 -6.72 -24.98 -6.46
N PRO A 142 -6.17 -26.21 -6.50
CA PRO A 142 -6.42 -27.23 -5.47
C PRO A 142 -6.06 -26.81 -4.04
N LYS A 143 -5.08 -25.94 -3.85
CA LYS A 143 -4.62 -25.48 -2.51
C LYS A 143 -5.24 -24.16 -2.09
N VAL A 144 -5.44 -23.23 -3.02
CA VAL A 144 -6.03 -21.91 -2.77
C VAL A 144 -7.57 -21.96 -2.83
N GLY A 145 -8.13 -22.99 -3.49
CA GLY A 145 -9.56 -23.11 -3.76
C GLY A 145 -10.00 -22.23 -4.93
N THR A 146 -11.31 -22.11 -5.12
CA THR A 146 -11.90 -21.33 -6.24
C THR A 146 -12.76 -20.15 -5.79
N ALA A 147 -12.98 -19.99 -4.50
CA ALA A 147 -13.89 -18.98 -3.94
C ALA A 147 -13.49 -17.53 -4.34
N GLN A 148 -12.21 -17.27 -4.56
CA GLN A 148 -11.76 -15.95 -4.98
C GLN A 148 -12.19 -15.57 -6.41
N LEU A 149 -12.45 -16.56 -7.30
CA LEU A 149 -12.96 -16.29 -8.64
C LEU A 149 -14.39 -15.74 -8.57
N ASP A 150 -15.24 -16.36 -7.74
CA ASP A 150 -16.60 -15.90 -7.50
C ASP A 150 -16.62 -14.55 -6.80
N PHE A 151 -15.78 -14.37 -5.78
CA PHE A 151 -15.59 -13.08 -5.11
C PHE A 151 -15.17 -11.98 -6.10
N LEU A 152 -14.16 -12.22 -6.93
CA LEU A 152 -13.71 -11.24 -7.92
C LEU A 152 -14.85 -10.88 -8.89
N LYS A 153 -15.58 -11.87 -9.40
CA LYS A 153 -16.74 -11.66 -10.28
C LYS A 153 -17.82 -10.81 -9.61
N GLU A 154 -18.14 -11.10 -8.37
CA GLU A 154 -19.11 -10.34 -7.57
C GLU A 154 -18.66 -8.88 -7.42
N GLN A 155 -17.41 -8.65 -6.99
CA GLN A 155 -16.89 -7.31 -6.75
C GLN A 155 -16.76 -6.48 -8.02
N LEU A 156 -16.37 -7.08 -9.14
CA LEU A 156 -16.35 -6.41 -10.44
C LEU A 156 -17.76 -6.07 -10.93
N THR A 157 -18.74 -6.98 -10.70
CA THR A 157 -20.15 -6.72 -11.01
C THR A 157 -20.68 -5.54 -10.19
N ALA A 158 -20.38 -5.49 -8.90
CA ALA A 158 -20.74 -4.37 -8.04
C ALA A 158 -20.12 -3.06 -8.53
N ALA A 159 -18.82 -3.06 -8.86
CA ALA A 159 -18.15 -1.88 -9.39
C ALA A 159 -18.74 -1.38 -10.72
N LYS A 160 -19.14 -2.31 -11.60
CA LYS A 160 -19.82 -1.96 -12.86
C LYS A 160 -21.16 -1.30 -12.60
N ASN A 161 -21.95 -1.84 -11.67
CA ASN A 161 -23.28 -1.28 -11.31
C ASN A 161 -23.14 0.08 -10.63
N GLU A 162 -22.17 0.26 -9.72
CA GLU A 162 -21.87 1.56 -9.11
C GLU A 162 -21.56 2.61 -10.17
N ARG A 163 -20.73 2.28 -11.18
CA ARG A 163 -20.42 3.20 -12.28
C ARG A 163 -21.64 3.52 -13.15
N ALA A 164 -22.52 2.57 -13.39
CA ALA A 164 -23.77 2.79 -14.13
C ALA A 164 -24.72 3.73 -13.38
N ASN A 165 -24.65 3.76 -12.04
CA ASN A 165 -25.43 4.62 -11.16
C ASN A 165 -24.75 5.97 -10.85
N ASN A 166 -23.67 6.33 -11.57
CA ASN A 166 -22.82 7.51 -11.34
C ASN A 166 -22.09 7.54 -9.98
N GLU A 167 -21.97 6.40 -9.30
CA GLU A 167 -21.18 6.21 -8.10
C GLU A 167 -19.76 5.77 -8.47
N TRP A 168 -19.08 6.61 -9.22
CA TRP A 168 -17.80 6.24 -9.82
C TRP A 168 -16.65 6.25 -8.81
N ARG A 169 -15.90 5.17 -8.75
CA ARG A 169 -14.64 5.03 -8.03
C ARG A 169 -13.57 4.45 -8.93
N ALA A 170 -12.32 4.87 -8.72
CA ALA A 170 -11.17 4.18 -9.32
C ALA A 170 -11.13 2.73 -8.83
N LEU A 171 -11.02 1.79 -9.75
CA LEU A 171 -10.99 0.36 -9.46
C LEU A 171 -9.53 -0.11 -9.42
N VAL A 172 -9.04 -0.39 -8.22
CA VAL A 172 -7.70 -0.92 -7.97
C VAL A 172 -7.80 -2.42 -7.73
N LEU A 173 -7.07 -3.21 -8.50
CA LEU A 173 -6.87 -4.62 -8.23
C LEU A 173 -5.49 -4.81 -7.61
N ALA A 174 -5.38 -5.60 -6.55
CA ALA A 174 -4.11 -5.88 -5.87
C ALA A 174 -3.91 -7.39 -5.70
N THR A 175 -2.73 -7.87 -6.10
CA THR A 175 -2.25 -9.24 -5.85
C THR A 175 -0.82 -9.17 -5.34
N HIS A 176 -0.37 -10.13 -4.54
CA HIS A 176 1.03 -10.15 -4.13
C HIS A 176 1.95 -10.45 -5.33
N HIS A 177 1.68 -11.54 -6.06
CA HIS A 177 2.47 -11.91 -7.23
C HIS A 177 2.13 -11.01 -8.44
N PRO A 178 3.15 -10.53 -9.18
CA PRO A 178 2.92 -9.68 -10.34
C PRO A 178 2.53 -10.50 -11.58
N PRO A 179 1.52 -10.05 -12.36
CA PRO A 179 1.25 -10.60 -13.69
C PRO A 179 2.41 -10.41 -14.66
N PHE A 180 3.14 -9.28 -14.54
CA PHE A 180 4.30 -8.94 -15.35
C PHE A 180 5.47 -8.57 -14.44
N THR A 181 6.66 -9.07 -14.75
CA THR A 181 7.91 -8.66 -14.13
C THR A 181 9.10 -9.01 -15.00
N GLY A 182 10.08 -8.13 -15.06
CA GLY A 182 11.40 -8.36 -15.64
C GLY A 182 12.44 -8.74 -14.59
N SER A 183 12.01 -9.10 -13.38
CA SER A 183 12.89 -9.52 -12.30
C SER A 183 13.73 -10.73 -12.72
N PRO A 184 15.05 -10.73 -12.45
CA PRO A 184 15.89 -11.91 -12.71
C PRO A 184 15.72 -13.02 -11.66
N PHE A 185 14.92 -12.81 -10.61
CA PHE A 185 14.76 -13.73 -9.47
C PHE A 185 13.34 -14.21 -9.25
N HIS A 186 12.36 -13.55 -9.84
CA HIS A 186 10.95 -13.88 -9.72
C HIS A 186 10.34 -13.96 -11.12
N ILE A 187 9.41 -14.87 -11.31
CA ILE A 187 8.74 -15.04 -12.60
C ILE A 187 7.39 -14.34 -12.62
N PRO A 188 6.90 -13.90 -13.78
CA PRO A 188 5.55 -13.37 -13.93
C PRO A 188 4.49 -14.46 -13.69
N SER A 189 3.24 -14.05 -13.48
CA SER A 189 2.09 -14.92 -13.23
C SER A 189 1.04 -14.81 -14.36
N PRO A 190 1.34 -15.32 -15.57
CA PRO A 190 0.46 -15.19 -16.73
C PRO A 190 -0.85 -15.99 -16.58
N ASP A 191 -0.83 -17.14 -15.91
CA ASP A 191 -2.04 -17.96 -15.71
C ASP A 191 -3.01 -17.27 -14.74
N MET A 192 -2.49 -16.62 -13.69
CA MET A 192 -3.30 -15.77 -12.80
C MET A 192 -3.91 -14.60 -13.57
N LEU A 193 -3.12 -13.94 -14.43
CA LEU A 193 -3.63 -12.88 -15.27
C LEU A 193 -4.75 -13.37 -16.20
N GLN A 194 -4.60 -14.55 -16.79
CA GLN A 194 -5.63 -15.16 -17.64
C GLN A 194 -6.93 -15.39 -16.86
N GLN A 195 -6.87 -15.88 -15.62
CA GLN A 195 -8.05 -16.04 -14.76
C GLN A 195 -8.76 -14.70 -14.50
N ILE A 196 -7.98 -13.68 -14.15
CA ILE A 196 -8.48 -12.31 -13.93
C ILE A 196 -9.14 -11.76 -15.19
N ASP A 197 -8.47 -11.87 -16.34
CA ASP A 197 -8.95 -11.38 -17.62
C ASP A 197 -10.25 -12.05 -18.07
N GLN A 198 -10.38 -13.37 -17.86
CA GLN A 198 -11.60 -14.09 -18.15
C GLN A 198 -12.79 -13.54 -17.37
N ILE A 199 -12.60 -13.24 -16.08
CA ILE A 199 -13.66 -12.67 -15.25
C ILE A 199 -13.95 -11.22 -15.65
N CYS A 200 -12.91 -10.41 -15.91
CA CYS A 200 -13.07 -9.05 -16.42
C CYS A 200 -13.87 -9.02 -17.72
N ALA A 201 -13.57 -9.92 -18.66
CA ALA A 201 -14.27 -10.05 -19.93
C ALA A 201 -15.74 -10.48 -19.75
N GLN A 202 -15.99 -11.47 -18.86
CA GLN A 202 -17.36 -11.91 -18.55
C GLN A 202 -18.23 -10.80 -17.97
N VAL A 203 -17.66 -10.00 -17.06
CA VAL A 203 -18.38 -8.89 -16.43
C VAL A 203 -18.40 -7.65 -17.34
N GLY A 204 -17.39 -7.47 -18.20
CA GLY A 204 -17.25 -6.32 -19.09
C GLY A 204 -16.72 -5.08 -18.37
N ILE A 205 -15.81 -5.25 -17.41
CA ILE A 205 -15.09 -4.16 -16.72
C ILE A 205 -13.66 -4.61 -16.41
N TRP A 206 -12.69 -3.74 -16.60
CA TRP A 206 -11.29 -3.92 -16.23
C TRP A 206 -10.86 -2.94 -15.13
N PRO A 207 -9.89 -3.31 -14.28
CA PRO A 207 -9.36 -2.38 -13.29
C PRO A 207 -8.78 -1.12 -13.94
N ASP A 208 -8.68 -0.06 -13.17
CA ASP A 208 -8.00 1.17 -13.60
C ASP A 208 -6.49 1.06 -13.34
N ILE A 209 -6.09 0.25 -12.38
CA ILE A 209 -4.69 -0.05 -12.06
C ILE A 209 -4.59 -1.43 -11.39
N HIS A 210 -3.47 -2.13 -11.64
CA HIS A 210 -3.10 -3.36 -10.93
C HIS A 210 -1.83 -3.11 -10.11
N LEU A 211 -1.87 -3.44 -8.81
CA LEU A 211 -0.75 -3.31 -7.89
C LEU A 211 -0.23 -4.68 -7.46
N SER A 212 1.09 -4.82 -7.37
CA SER A 212 1.74 -6.06 -6.93
C SER A 212 3.00 -5.80 -6.12
N GLY A 213 3.42 -6.80 -5.32
CA GLY A 213 4.68 -6.85 -4.60
C GLY A 213 5.62 -7.93 -5.14
N HIS A 214 6.07 -8.86 -4.28
CA HIS A 214 6.82 -10.09 -4.58
C HIS A 214 8.20 -9.87 -5.23
N SER A 215 8.25 -9.24 -6.38
CA SER A 215 9.50 -8.90 -7.05
C SER A 215 10.15 -7.70 -6.35
N HIS A 216 11.37 -7.89 -5.81
CA HIS A 216 12.05 -6.89 -4.99
C HIS A 216 12.67 -5.79 -5.85
N LEU A 217 11.81 -4.98 -6.47
CA LEU A 217 12.12 -3.88 -7.36
C LEU A 217 10.88 -3.01 -7.58
N TYR A 218 11.05 -1.91 -8.29
CA TYR A 218 9.93 -1.12 -8.82
C TYR A 218 9.86 -1.28 -10.32
N GLU A 219 8.68 -1.62 -10.83
CA GLU A 219 8.39 -1.63 -12.27
C GLU A 219 7.04 -0.99 -12.52
N ARG A 220 6.92 -0.33 -13.66
CA ARG A 220 5.63 0.10 -14.19
C ARG A 220 5.49 -0.31 -15.63
N TYR A 221 4.42 -1.05 -15.89
CA TYR A 221 3.97 -1.42 -17.23
C TYR A 221 2.72 -0.64 -17.60
N THR A 222 2.51 -0.40 -18.90
CA THR A 222 1.24 0.03 -19.48
C THR A 222 0.73 -1.10 -20.37
N ARG A 223 -0.42 -1.66 -20.01
CA ARG A 223 -1.14 -2.65 -20.83
C ARG A 223 -2.37 -1.99 -21.43
N THR A 224 -2.63 -2.21 -22.73
CA THR A 224 -3.82 -1.65 -23.38
C THR A 224 -4.81 -2.76 -23.68
N VAL A 225 -5.97 -2.76 -23.03
CA VAL A 225 -7.05 -3.73 -23.24
C VAL A 225 -8.28 -2.98 -23.75
N GLN A 226 -8.78 -3.33 -24.93
CA GLN A 226 -9.95 -2.70 -25.54
C GLN A 226 -9.86 -1.16 -25.59
N GLY A 227 -8.67 -0.63 -25.87
CA GLY A 227 -8.41 0.81 -25.92
C GLY A 227 -8.19 1.50 -24.58
N LYS A 228 -8.36 0.80 -23.45
CA LYS A 228 -8.08 1.31 -22.11
C LYS A 228 -6.62 1.01 -21.73
N GLN A 229 -5.87 2.03 -21.37
CA GLN A 229 -4.54 1.88 -20.78
C GLN A 229 -4.67 1.59 -19.27
N ILE A 230 -4.03 0.51 -18.84
CA ILE A 230 -4.04 0.04 -17.45
C ILE A 230 -2.60 -0.01 -16.96
N PRO A 231 -2.20 0.79 -15.96
CA PRO A 231 -0.90 0.65 -15.35
C PRO A 231 -0.86 -0.61 -14.46
N TYR A 232 0.20 -1.42 -14.65
CA TYR A 232 0.57 -2.51 -13.76
C TYR A 232 1.83 -2.08 -13.02
N VAL A 233 1.72 -1.93 -11.70
CA VAL A 233 2.81 -1.44 -10.84
C VAL A 233 3.27 -2.55 -9.92
N VAL A 234 4.56 -2.86 -10.00
CA VAL A 234 5.25 -3.74 -9.05
C VAL A 234 5.99 -2.85 -8.06
N ALA A 235 5.72 -3.00 -6.77
CA ALA A 235 6.25 -2.16 -5.70
C ALA A 235 6.83 -2.98 -4.54
N GLY A 236 7.71 -3.95 -4.85
CA GLY A 236 8.40 -4.78 -3.86
C GLY A 236 9.64 -4.11 -3.26
N VAL A 237 9.58 -2.82 -2.95
CA VAL A 237 10.72 -1.94 -2.64
C VAL A 237 10.80 -1.48 -1.18
N ALA A 238 9.98 -2.04 -0.28
CA ALA A 238 9.85 -1.54 1.10
C ALA A 238 11.03 -1.85 2.04
N GLY A 239 12.00 -2.65 1.61
CA GLY A 239 13.30 -2.65 2.26
C GLY A 239 13.73 -3.90 3.02
N TYR A 240 12.84 -4.73 3.57
CA TYR A 240 13.29 -5.85 4.43
C TYR A 240 14.17 -6.87 3.71
N TYR A 241 13.83 -7.28 2.49
CA TYR A 241 14.56 -8.31 1.75
C TYR A 241 15.35 -7.75 0.58
N GLY A 242 16.36 -7.04 0.69
CA GLY A 242 17.29 -6.48 -0.32
C GLY A 242 16.82 -6.52 -1.80
N LEU A 243 16.98 -5.42 -2.48
CA LEU A 243 16.54 -5.25 -3.86
C LEU A 243 17.26 -6.16 -4.85
N ALA A 244 16.61 -6.50 -5.95
CA ALA A 244 17.12 -7.41 -6.98
C ALA A 244 18.45 -6.93 -7.56
N GLY A 245 18.61 -5.65 -7.84
CA GLY A 245 19.83 -5.07 -8.41
C GLY A 245 21.00 -4.98 -7.45
N LEU A 246 20.74 -5.05 -6.13
CA LEU A 246 21.77 -5.02 -5.08
C LEU A 246 22.21 -6.42 -4.61
N LYS A 247 21.59 -7.48 -5.15
CA LYS A 247 21.96 -8.86 -4.78
C LYS A 247 23.31 -9.24 -5.38
N PRO A 248 24.24 -9.83 -4.57
CA PRO A 248 25.49 -10.39 -5.09
C PRO A 248 25.19 -11.44 -6.17
N GLY A 249 26.01 -11.46 -7.23
CA GLY A 249 25.90 -12.44 -8.31
C GLY A 249 24.78 -12.18 -9.31
N ARG A 250 24.19 -10.98 -9.35
CA ARG A 250 23.30 -10.58 -10.41
C ARG A 250 23.97 -10.77 -11.79
N LYS A 251 23.35 -11.57 -12.67
CA LYS A 251 23.89 -11.92 -13.98
C LYS A 251 23.29 -11.10 -15.13
N ALA A 252 22.05 -10.59 -14.94
CA ALA A 252 21.35 -9.85 -15.97
C ALA A 252 21.54 -8.33 -15.81
N PRO A 253 21.80 -7.59 -16.88
CA PRO A 253 21.80 -6.13 -16.85
C PRO A 253 20.38 -5.61 -16.55
N PRO A 254 20.22 -4.36 -16.09
CA PRO A 254 18.94 -3.70 -15.99
C PRO A 254 18.23 -3.71 -17.36
N ILE A 255 16.89 -3.84 -17.33
CA ILE A 255 16.09 -3.71 -18.53
C ILE A 255 16.12 -2.25 -18.99
N THR A 256 16.39 -2.04 -20.27
CA THR A 256 16.30 -0.70 -20.87
C THR A 256 14.84 -0.32 -21.04
N THR A 257 14.44 0.81 -20.52
CA THR A 257 13.06 1.33 -20.60
C THR A 257 13.02 2.70 -21.26
N PRO A 258 11.90 3.03 -21.96
CA PRO A 258 10.76 2.15 -22.21
C PRO A 258 11.05 1.07 -23.25
N ALA A 259 10.33 -0.06 -23.17
CA ALA A 259 10.37 -1.12 -24.16
C ALA A 259 8.94 -1.68 -24.37
N SER A 260 8.57 -1.86 -25.64
CA SER A 260 7.21 -2.25 -26.03
C SER A 260 7.15 -3.63 -26.66
N GLY A 261 6.03 -4.31 -26.49
CA GLY A 261 5.71 -5.62 -27.04
C GLY A 261 4.22 -5.91 -26.89
N THR A 262 3.89 -7.18 -26.74
CA THR A 262 2.54 -7.65 -26.45
C THR A 262 2.55 -8.65 -25.32
N ASP A 263 1.42 -8.76 -24.61
CA ASP A 263 1.18 -9.86 -23.67
C ASP A 263 0.83 -11.18 -24.42
N ALA A 264 0.63 -12.27 -23.67
CA ALA A 264 0.28 -13.56 -24.21
C ALA A 264 -1.08 -13.59 -24.95
N ALA A 265 -1.96 -12.65 -24.67
CA ALA A 265 -3.26 -12.48 -25.33
C ALA A 265 -3.20 -11.53 -26.54
N GLY A 266 -2.00 -11.01 -26.89
CA GLY A 266 -1.79 -10.08 -27.99
C GLY A 266 -2.12 -8.62 -27.69
N ASN A 267 -2.43 -8.27 -26.44
CA ASN A 267 -2.66 -6.88 -26.07
C ASN A 267 -1.34 -6.09 -26.02
N PRO A 268 -1.31 -4.83 -26.51
CA PRO A 268 -0.13 -3.98 -26.37
C PRO A 268 0.34 -3.87 -24.93
N LEU A 269 1.60 -4.11 -24.69
CA LEU A 269 2.26 -4.07 -23.38
C LEU A 269 3.58 -3.31 -23.52
N SER A 270 3.81 -2.35 -22.63
CA SER A 270 5.07 -1.60 -22.57
C SER A 270 5.58 -1.61 -21.13
N ILE A 271 6.86 -1.89 -20.91
CA ILE A 271 7.52 -1.57 -19.64
C ILE A 271 8.04 -0.14 -19.73
N GLU A 272 7.52 0.72 -18.87
CA GLU A 272 7.80 2.15 -18.86
C GLU A 272 8.98 2.50 -17.96
N VAL A 273 9.07 1.81 -16.80
CA VAL A 273 10.11 2.02 -15.79
C VAL A 273 10.54 0.70 -15.19
N PHE A 274 11.87 0.55 -15.05
CA PHE A 274 12.51 -0.55 -14.33
C PHE A 274 13.52 0.03 -13.34
N ASN A 275 13.33 -0.20 -12.05
CA ASN A 275 14.21 0.27 -10.99
C ASN A 275 14.39 -0.82 -9.93
N ASP A 276 15.57 -1.39 -9.84
CA ASP A 276 15.91 -2.49 -8.94
C ASP A 276 17.01 -2.14 -7.93
N THR A 277 17.30 -0.84 -7.76
CA THR A 277 18.38 -0.33 -6.91
C THR A 277 17.94 0.69 -5.87
N HIS A 278 16.69 1.20 -5.92
CA HIS A 278 16.18 2.15 -4.94
C HIS A 278 15.07 1.55 -4.10
N PHE A 279 15.19 1.69 -2.79
CA PHE A 279 14.10 1.44 -1.84
C PHE A 279 13.06 2.56 -1.91
N GLY A 280 11.87 2.30 -1.38
CA GLY A 280 10.82 3.33 -1.33
C GLY A 280 9.41 2.76 -1.22
N PHE A 281 8.45 3.59 -1.63
CA PHE A 281 7.02 3.28 -1.62
C PHE A 281 6.30 4.01 -2.75
N VAL A 282 5.08 3.57 -3.07
CA VAL A 282 4.24 4.24 -4.07
C VAL A 282 3.17 5.06 -3.36
N ARG A 283 3.19 6.38 -3.57
CA ARG A 283 2.11 7.28 -3.17
C ARG A 283 1.08 7.36 -4.28
N MET A 284 -0.17 7.09 -3.95
CA MET A 284 -1.29 7.22 -4.87
C MET A 284 -2.21 8.35 -4.42
N THR A 285 -2.57 9.21 -5.34
CA THR A 285 -3.59 10.25 -5.15
C THR A 285 -4.73 10.02 -6.12
N VAL A 286 -5.93 9.88 -5.60
CA VAL A 286 -7.12 9.59 -6.41
C VAL A 286 -8.16 10.70 -6.26
N SER A 287 -8.71 11.12 -7.38
CA SER A 287 -9.81 12.08 -7.46
C SER A 287 -10.93 11.50 -8.33
N ALA A 288 -12.02 12.24 -8.51
CA ALA A 288 -13.10 11.86 -9.42
C ALA A 288 -12.65 11.77 -10.90
N SER A 289 -11.53 12.39 -11.29
CA SER A 289 -11.12 12.49 -12.70
C SER A 289 -9.82 11.79 -13.04
N ALA A 290 -8.98 11.51 -12.05
CA ALA A 290 -7.63 10.97 -12.27
C ALA A 290 -7.08 10.21 -11.07
N LEU A 291 -6.16 9.30 -11.38
CA LEU A 291 -5.27 8.64 -10.42
C LEU A 291 -3.84 9.04 -10.75
N THR A 292 -3.11 9.57 -9.77
CA THR A 292 -1.67 9.84 -9.89
C THR A 292 -0.91 8.88 -9.00
N GLY A 293 0.09 8.20 -9.56
CA GLY A 293 1.06 7.37 -8.85
C GLY A 293 2.42 8.04 -8.86
N VAL A 294 3.11 8.00 -7.72
CA VAL A 294 4.48 8.50 -7.55
C VAL A 294 5.30 7.44 -6.82
N PHE A 295 6.34 6.95 -7.44
CA PHE A 295 7.35 6.15 -6.76
C PHE A 295 8.29 7.09 -6.01
N VAL A 296 8.16 7.12 -4.70
CA VAL A 296 9.03 7.86 -3.79
C VAL A 296 10.21 6.95 -3.43
N THR A 297 11.40 7.33 -3.87
CA THR A 297 12.64 6.63 -3.51
C THR A 297 13.15 7.10 -2.16
N VAL A 298 13.76 6.19 -1.41
CA VAL A 298 14.36 6.46 -0.09
C VAL A 298 15.80 5.95 -0.09
N ASP A 299 16.73 6.81 0.28
CA ASP A 299 18.12 6.44 0.57
C ASP A 299 18.22 5.97 2.04
N PRO A 300 18.47 4.68 2.31
CA PRO A 300 18.50 4.16 3.67
C PRO A 300 19.59 4.79 4.56
N ALA A 301 20.70 5.25 3.98
CA ALA A 301 21.80 5.80 4.74
C ALA A 301 21.55 7.23 5.23
N SER A 302 20.78 8.01 4.47
CA SER A 302 20.54 9.42 4.76
C SER A 302 19.09 9.78 5.05
N GLY A 303 18.14 8.86 4.84
CA GLY A 303 16.70 9.12 4.90
C GLY A 303 16.19 10.07 3.81
N LYS A 304 17.02 10.46 2.84
CA LYS A 304 16.61 11.38 1.79
C LYS A 304 15.65 10.71 0.82
N THR A 305 14.60 11.45 0.46
CA THR A 305 13.61 11.01 -0.52
C THR A 305 13.82 11.66 -1.88
N GLY A 306 13.45 10.94 -2.94
CA GLY A 306 13.45 11.42 -4.32
C GLY A 306 12.21 10.91 -5.06
N ILE A 307 12.10 11.24 -6.35
CA ILE A 307 11.04 10.72 -7.23
C ILE A 307 11.71 9.82 -8.27
N GLY A 308 11.42 8.52 -8.20
CA GLY A 308 11.91 7.51 -9.15
C GLY A 308 11.02 7.37 -10.37
N ASP A 309 9.71 7.55 -10.21
CA ASP A 309 8.71 7.57 -11.28
C ASP A 309 7.49 8.40 -10.87
N SER A 310 6.77 8.90 -11.88
CA SER A 310 5.48 9.56 -11.68
C SER A 310 4.62 9.41 -12.93
N PHE A 311 3.32 9.13 -12.74
CA PHE A 311 2.35 9.01 -13.84
C PHE A 311 0.97 9.48 -13.40
N THR A 312 0.14 9.84 -14.37
CA THR A 312 -1.26 10.17 -14.15
C THR A 312 -2.13 9.43 -15.15
N LEU A 313 -3.04 8.60 -14.65
CA LEU A 313 -4.12 8.00 -15.43
C LEU A 313 -5.32 8.95 -15.42
N ASN A 314 -5.74 9.41 -16.58
CA ASN A 314 -6.96 10.19 -16.76
C ASN A 314 -8.13 9.24 -17.03
N PHE A 315 -9.15 9.28 -16.21
CA PHE A 315 -10.28 8.35 -16.30
C PHE A 315 -11.22 8.62 -17.49
N LYS A 316 -11.30 9.86 -17.95
CA LYS A 316 -12.16 10.20 -19.11
C LYS A 316 -11.57 9.72 -20.42
N SER A 317 -10.26 9.90 -20.60
CA SER A 317 -9.57 9.45 -21.82
C SER A 317 -9.08 8.01 -21.74
N ASN A 318 -9.03 7.40 -20.56
CA ASN A 318 -8.41 6.10 -20.29
C ASN A 318 -6.94 6.04 -20.75
N THR A 319 -6.20 7.14 -20.61
CA THR A 319 -4.82 7.26 -21.02
C THR A 319 -3.90 7.63 -19.87
N ILE A 320 -2.66 7.17 -19.94
CA ILE A 320 -1.61 7.44 -18.97
C ILE A 320 -0.67 8.50 -19.53
N ALA A 321 -0.44 9.56 -18.76
CA ALA A 321 0.59 10.55 -19.03
C ALA A 321 1.75 10.36 -18.04
N PRO A 322 3.02 10.44 -18.49
CA PRO A 322 4.17 10.50 -17.58
C PRO A 322 4.10 11.78 -16.74
N GLY A 323 4.48 11.67 -15.47
CA GLY A 323 4.64 12.82 -14.59
C GLY A 323 6.07 13.36 -14.62
N ALA A 324 6.32 14.44 -13.89
CA ALA A 324 7.66 15.00 -13.74
C ALA A 324 8.53 14.07 -12.84
N THR A 325 9.72 13.75 -13.31
CA THR A 325 10.78 13.13 -12.50
C THR A 325 11.65 14.23 -11.89
N GLY A 326 11.93 14.19 -10.58
CA GLY A 326 12.75 15.21 -9.90
C GLY A 326 12.64 15.14 -8.37
N SER A 327 13.44 15.93 -7.63
CA SER A 327 13.44 15.88 -6.15
C SER A 327 12.10 16.32 -5.54
N ALA A 328 11.62 15.60 -4.54
CA ALA A 328 10.29 15.71 -3.92
C ALA A 328 9.91 17.05 -3.25
N LYS A 329 10.81 18.04 -3.20
CA LYS A 329 10.62 19.30 -2.44
C LYS A 329 9.61 20.31 -3.02
N LYS A 330 9.03 20.11 -4.20
CA LYS A 330 8.14 21.10 -4.85
C LYS A 330 6.62 20.87 -4.72
N ALA A 331 6.16 19.74 -4.23
CA ALA A 331 4.71 19.44 -4.18
C ALA A 331 3.96 20.10 -3.00
N ALA A 332 4.64 20.54 -1.95
CA ALA A 332 4.03 21.13 -0.75
C ALA A 332 3.69 22.63 -0.85
N ALA A 333 4.08 23.31 -1.93
CA ALA A 333 3.97 24.77 -2.02
C ALA A 333 2.71 25.31 -2.73
N GLN A 334 1.89 24.47 -3.34
CA GLN A 334 0.74 24.94 -4.14
C GLN A 334 -0.61 24.99 -3.44
N SER A 335 -0.74 24.54 -2.18
CA SER A 335 -2.03 24.59 -1.46
C SER A 335 -2.26 25.85 -0.60
N LYS A 336 -1.36 26.86 -0.61
CA LYS A 336 -1.48 28.08 0.23
C LYS A 336 -1.88 29.37 -0.48
N ALA A 337 -2.33 29.36 -1.71
CA ALA A 337 -2.65 30.57 -2.47
C ALA A 337 -4.13 30.75 -2.78
N THR A 338 -5.04 30.49 -1.83
CA THR A 338 -6.45 30.97 -1.94
C THR A 338 -7.00 31.26 -0.55
N LYS A 339 -6.54 32.35 0.09
CA LYS A 339 -7.30 33.02 1.15
C LYS A 339 -7.25 34.52 1.01
N SER A 340 -8.39 35.06 0.56
CA SER A 340 -9.03 36.33 0.91
C SER A 340 -8.26 37.63 0.78
N LYS A 341 -8.61 38.38 -0.25
CA LYS A 341 -8.73 39.83 -0.15
C LYS A 341 -9.96 40.14 0.72
N ALA A 342 -9.74 40.60 1.94
CA ALA A 342 -10.75 41.29 2.74
C ALA A 342 -10.27 42.70 2.97
N THR A 343 -11.14 43.63 2.67
CA THR A 343 -11.06 45.09 2.67
C THR A 343 -10.57 45.65 4.00
N LYS A 344 -9.66 46.65 3.89
CA LYS A 344 -9.29 47.60 4.96
C LYS A 344 -10.44 48.60 5.18
N SER A 345 -10.85 48.74 6.44
CA SER A 345 -11.50 49.94 6.92
C SER A 345 -10.76 50.45 8.16
N THR A 346 -10.50 51.76 8.19
CA THR A 346 -9.65 52.53 9.10
C THR A 346 -10.34 52.81 10.44
N PRO A 347 -9.61 53.12 11.55
CA PRO A 347 -10.14 53.11 12.91
C PRO A 347 -10.61 54.50 13.39
N GLY A 348 -11.69 54.49 14.20
CA GLY A 348 -12.15 55.61 14.98
C GLY A 348 -11.70 55.52 16.45
N LYS A 349 -11.18 56.63 16.98
CA LYS A 349 -10.69 56.85 18.36
C LYS A 349 -11.84 57.09 19.35
N SER A 350 -11.65 56.68 20.60
CA SER A 350 -11.85 57.29 21.93
C SER A 350 -12.56 56.35 22.90
N ALA A 351 -12.35 56.23 24.16
CA ALA A 351 -11.70 56.89 25.25
C ALA A 351 -11.89 56.06 26.52
N LYS A 352 -10.91 56.13 27.37
CA LYS A 352 -10.79 55.77 28.81
C LYS A 352 -12.04 55.44 29.65
N LYS A 353 -11.93 54.37 30.47
CA LYS A 353 -12.00 54.41 31.94
C LYS A 353 -11.77 53.04 32.59
N ALA A 354 -10.86 53.00 33.57
CA ALA A 354 -10.65 51.93 34.54
C ALA A 354 -11.19 52.49 35.91
N PRO A 355 -11.07 51.76 37.04
CA PRO A 355 -11.18 50.33 37.38
C PRO A 355 -12.14 50.07 38.58
N SER A 356 -12.46 48.84 38.89
CA SER A 356 -12.77 48.50 40.32
C SER A 356 -12.50 47.01 40.60
N LYS A 357 -11.81 46.83 41.73
CA LYS A 357 -11.50 45.57 42.40
C LYS A 357 -12.70 45.04 43.18
N SER A 358 -12.91 43.74 43.27
CA SER A 358 -13.33 43.12 44.52
C SER A 358 -12.90 41.65 44.58
N LYS A 359 -12.31 41.37 45.73
CA LYS A 359 -11.92 40.04 46.27
C LYS A 359 -13.15 39.35 46.85
N THR A 360 -13.15 37.97 46.83
CA THR A 360 -13.38 37.15 48.07
C THR A 360 -13.41 35.67 47.67
N LYS A 361 -12.42 34.92 48.18
CA LYS A 361 -12.43 33.88 49.20
C LYS A 361 -13.08 32.53 48.85
N SER A 362 -12.20 31.55 48.85
CA SER A 362 -12.45 30.12 49.12
C SER A 362 -12.85 29.86 50.57
N PRO A 363 -13.50 28.73 50.93
CA PRO A 363 -12.80 27.68 51.69
C PRO A 363 -13.16 26.24 51.24
N ALA A 364 -12.19 25.36 51.16
CA ALA A 364 -11.68 24.36 52.08
C ALA A 364 -12.60 23.16 52.42
N ALA A 365 -12.16 21.99 51.95
CA ALA A 365 -12.02 20.69 52.57
C ALA A 365 -13.14 20.05 53.38
N LYS A 366 -13.42 18.75 53.07
CA LYS A 366 -13.42 17.68 54.10
C LYS A 366 -13.32 16.27 53.47
N LYS A 367 -12.44 15.49 54.08
CA LYS A 367 -12.20 14.05 53.97
C LYS A 367 -13.34 13.19 54.50
N ALA A 368 -13.49 11.97 53.97
CA ALA A 368 -13.76 10.71 54.68
C ALA A 368 -13.67 9.59 53.60
N ALA A 369 -12.87 8.64 53.59
CA ALA A 369 -12.32 7.56 54.41
C ALA A 369 -13.31 6.39 54.61
N ALA A 370 -12.85 5.23 54.03
CA ALA A 370 -13.03 3.86 54.46
C ALA A 370 -14.39 3.18 54.24
N SER A 371 -14.46 1.98 53.62
CA SER A 371 -14.16 0.66 54.21
C SER A 371 -14.56 -0.47 53.26
N ARG A 372 -13.64 -1.36 52.96
CA ARG A 372 -13.58 -2.84 53.05
C ARG A 372 -14.80 -3.73 52.78
N ARG A 373 -14.48 -4.76 51.97
CA ARG A 373 -14.92 -6.18 51.99
C ARG A 373 -16.25 -6.48 51.25
N ARG A 374 -16.26 -7.32 50.26
CA ARG A 374 -15.92 -8.77 50.13
C ARG A 374 -15.53 -9.07 48.72
#